data_d381019aeb5cda81b0029fa82fd07dd7
#
_entry.id   d381019aeb5cda81b0029fa82fd07dd7
#
_cell.length_a   1.000
_cell.length_b   1.000
_cell.length_c   1.000
_cell.angle_alpha   90.00
_cell.angle_beta   90.00
_cell.angle_gamma   90.00
#
_symmetry.space_group_name_H-M   'P 1'
#
loop_
_entity.id
_entity.type
_entity.pdbx_description
1 polymer ?
#
loop_
_entity_poly.entity_id
_entity_poly.type
_entity_poly.pdbx_seq_one_letter_code
_entity_poly.pdbx_strand_id
1 'polypeptide(L)'
;NAIIGYSEILMEDFENDLSDEIIKDLESILNLSRDIEKAIERFVDFIRGELSETETSDSDQGQIENAESLFKSLGDIDYSLEIDEHLQNSDVLIVDDNVTNCEVLARRLSQNGLNCRMAYDGTTAIEEVEKKTPDLILLDVMLPDINGLELLKKFRKKNKIDSLPIIMVSAFNDVDSVAKCIKLGASDYLPKPLNGTILMAKSIASLEAKYFRSREQELLKELHVRATTCPLTGISNRKVVFDKINKAFRKTKKKDDYVFNILSMDIDFFKSINDTYGHPGGDEVLIAIANKLKSSFKPNLVGRVGGEEFIAVIDKLENLSVIDFCENIRKEIVDLSIKFQDHNIKVTMSGGLAASDEIDNLEDLINLADERLYKAKEGGRNQIIFKK
;
A
#
# COMPACT_ATOMS: atom_id res chain seq x y z
N ASN A 1 -4.05 16.68 -10.17
CA ASN A 1 -5.53 16.56 -10.06
C ASN A 1 -6.02 15.28 -9.37
N ALA A 2 -5.35 14.11 -9.53
CA ALA A 2 -5.77 12.88 -8.84
C ALA A 2 -5.55 12.96 -7.32
N ILE A 3 -4.45 13.53 -6.85
CA ILE A 3 -4.14 13.66 -5.42
C ILE A 3 -5.14 14.60 -4.75
N ILE A 4 -5.44 15.74 -5.36
CA ILE A 4 -6.44 16.70 -4.87
C ILE A 4 -7.81 16.02 -4.75
N GLY A 5 -8.29 15.37 -5.82
CA GLY A 5 -9.57 14.70 -5.83
C GLY A 5 -9.70 13.56 -4.81
N TYR A 6 -8.65 12.74 -4.63
CA TYR A 6 -8.68 11.68 -3.61
C TYR A 6 -8.62 12.23 -2.18
N SER A 7 -7.86 13.30 -1.93
CA SER A 7 -7.81 13.92 -0.60
C SER A 7 -9.15 14.58 -0.24
N GLU A 8 -9.81 15.23 -1.18
CA GLU A 8 -11.16 15.83 -1.01
C GLU A 8 -12.21 14.74 -0.72
N ILE A 9 -12.22 13.65 -1.49
CA ILE A 9 -13.14 12.51 -1.27
C ILE A 9 -12.91 11.87 0.11
N LEU A 10 -11.65 11.70 0.52
CA LEU A 10 -11.35 11.14 1.83
C LEU A 10 -11.81 12.05 2.98
N MET A 11 -11.71 13.37 2.81
CA MET A 11 -12.19 14.34 3.80
C MET A 11 -13.72 14.38 3.85
N GLU A 12 -14.42 14.30 2.70
CA GLU A 12 -15.89 14.32 2.65
C GLU A 12 -16.52 13.01 3.13
N ASP A 13 -15.99 11.84 2.71
CA ASP A 13 -16.59 10.53 3.01
C ASP A 13 -16.32 10.04 4.44
N PHE A 14 -15.28 10.57 5.11
CA PHE A 14 -14.82 10.09 6.42
C PHE A 14 -14.67 11.20 7.47
N GLU A 15 -15.31 12.35 7.30
CA GLU A 15 -15.21 13.54 8.19
C GLU A 15 -15.43 13.22 9.68
N ASN A 16 -16.24 12.20 10.00
CA ASN A 16 -16.55 11.78 11.37
C ASN A 16 -15.70 10.60 11.88
N ASP A 17 -14.91 9.96 11.03
CA ASP A 17 -14.15 8.74 11.34
C ASP A 17 -12.63 8.95 11.38
N LEU A 18 -12.14 10.13 10.94
CA LEU A 18 -10.72 10.49 10.93
C LEU A 18 -10.34 11.23 12.21
N SER A 19 -9.14 10.93 12.74
CA SER A 19 -8.59 11.73 13.84
C SER A 19 -8.20 13.13 13.35
N ASP A 20 -8.24 14.14 14.25
CA ASP A 20 -7.84 15.52 13.97
C ASP A 20 -6.42 15.64 13.37
N GLU A 21 -5.54 14.68 13.68
CA GLU A 21 -4.17 14.61 13.17
C GLU A 21 -4.13 14.18 11.70
N ILE A 22 -4.96 13.23 11.31
CA ILE A 22 -5.09 12.76 9.91
C ILE A 22 -5.76 13.84 9.04
N ILE A 23 -6.73 14.56 9.57
CA ILE A 23 -7.38 15.69 8.87
C ILE A 23 -6.34 16.78 8.58
N LYS A 24 -5.51 17.13 9.56
CA LYS A 24 -4.43 18.12 9.39
C LYS A 24 -3.39 17.71 8.35
N ASP A 25 -3.05 16.43 8.31
CA ASP A 25 -2.10 15.89 7.32
C ASP A 25 -2.71 15.92 5.91
N LEU A 26 -4.00 15.57 5.77
CA LEU A 26 -4.73 15.65 4.51
C LEU A 26 -4.86 17.10 4.02
N GLU A 27 -5.16 18.06 4.90
CA GLU A 27 -5.19 19.49 4.58
C GLU A 27 -3.81 19.98 4.11
N SER A 28 -2.74 19.55 4.76
CA SER A 28 -1.37 19.90 4.36
C SER A 28 -1.01 19.35 2.98
N ILE A 29 -1.37 18.10 2.69
CA ILE A 29 -1.19 17.47 1.37
C ILE A 29 -2.01 18.23 0.31
N LEU A 30 -3.23 18.62 0.62
CA LEU A 30 -4.12 19.34 -0.28
C LEU A 30 -3.57 20.73 -0.63
N ASN A 31 -3.06 21.45 0.37
CA ASN A 31 -2.46 22.76 0.18
C ASN A 31 -1.17 22.68 -0.65
N LEU A 32 -0.27 21.75 -0.33
CA LEU A 32 0.95 21.52 -1.10
C LEU A 32 0.65 21.13 -2.56
N SER A 33 -0.35 20.30 -2.80
CA SER A 33 -0.74 19.88 -4.15
C SER A 33 -1.30 21.05 -4.97
N ARG A 34 -2.09 21.94 -4.36
CA ARG A 34 -2.60 23.16 -4.99
C ARG A 34 -1.49 24.17 -5.29
N ASP A 35 -0.50 24.28 -4.41
CA ASP A 35 0.64 25.17 -4.63
C ASP A 35 1.54 24.69 -5.77
N ILE A 36 1.74 23.38 -5.88
CA ILE A 36 2.45 22.75 -7.03
C ILE A 36 1.67 22.98 -8.33
N GLU A 37 0.34 22.82 -8.32
CA GLU A 37 -0.50 23.07 -9.51
C GLU A 37 -0.37 24.52 -10.00
N LYS A 38 -0.46 25.50 -9.08
CA LYS A 38 -0.27 26.91 -9.40
C LYS A 38 1.15 27.21 -9.91
N ALA A 39 2.16 26.55 -9.36
CA ALA A 39 3.54 26.71 -9.82
C ALA A 39 3.73 26.16 -11.24
N ILE A 40 3.12 25.01 -11.54
CA ILE A 40 3.16 24.40 -12.88
C ILE A 40 2.38 25.30 -13.89
N GLU A 41 1.20 25.81 -13.54
CA GLU A 41 0.42 26.72 -14.40
C GLU A 41 1.23 27.98 -14.74
N ARG A 42 1.85 28.63 -13.74
CA ARG A 42 2.73 29.78 -13.96
C ARG A 42 3.93 29.44 -14.85
N PHE A 43 4.52 28.28 -14.68
CA PHE A 43 5.64 27.83 -15.50
C PHE A 43 5.21 27.53 -16.96
N VAL A 44 4.04 26.93 -17.15
CA VAL A 44 3.46 26.70 -18.49
C VAL A 44 3.09 28.01 -19.18
N ASP A 45 2.52 28.99 -18.44
CA ASP A 45 2.20 30.31 -18.99
C ASP A 45 3.46 31.10 -19.36
N PHE A 46 4.54 30.98 -18.58
CA PHE A 46 5.84 31.52 -18.87
C PHE A 46 6.41 30.94 -20.17
N ILE A 47 6.42 29.59 -20.33
CA ILE A 47 6.89 28.94 -21.57
C ILE A 47 6.03 29.34 -22.79
N ARG A 48 4.71 29.45 -22.62
CA ARG A 48 3.79 29.87 -23.67
C ARG A 48 4.02 31.35 -24.08
N GLY A 49 4.33 32.20 -23.09
CA GLY A 49 4.71 33.60 -23.34
C GLY A 49 5.99 33.70 -24.20
N GLU A 50 7.04 32.93 -23.89
CA GLU A 50 8.28 32.90 -24.68
C GLU A 50 8.08 32.35 -26.10
N LEU A 51 7.19 31.39 -26.30
CA LEU A 51 6.90 30.81 -27.63
C LEU A 51 6.08 31.77 -28.51
N SER A 52 5.41 32.77 -27.93
CA SER A 52 4.66 33.78 -28.68
C SER A 52 5.49 35.01 -29.10
N GLU A 53 6.70 35.19 -28.56
CA GLU A 53 7.58 36.36 -28.81
C GLU A 53 8.80 36.07 -29.70
N THR A 54 8.89 34.92 -30.37
CA THR A 54 9.99 34.56 -31.27
C THR A 54 9.90 35.18 -32.67
N GLU A 55 9.32 36.39 -32.79
CA GLU A 55 9.54 37.27 -33.95
C GLU A 55 9.75 38.70 -33.45
N THR A 56 10.95 39.04 -32.97
CA THR A 56 11.64 40.30 -33.22
C THR A 56 12.89 40.43 -32.33
N SER A 57 13.94 40.87 -32.97
CA SER A 57 15.30 41.13 -32.52
C SER A 57 15.45 42.15 -31.36
N ASP A 58 16.57 42.01 -30.64
CA ASP A 58 17.19 42.90 -29.65
C ASP A 58 16.60 43.00 -28.26
N SER A 59 17.06 42.13 -27.36
CA SER A 59 17.46 42.49 -25.96
C SER A 59 17.67 41.27 -25.05
N ASP A 60 18.79 40.58 -25.18
CA ASP A 60 19.15 39.47 -24.26
C ASP A 60 19.43 39.90 -22.79
N GLN A 61 19.56 41.19 -22.51
CA GLN A 61 19.82 41.70 -21.17
C GLN A 61 18.54 41.87 -20.29
N GLY A 62 17.40 42.18 -20.89
CA GLY A 62 16.14 42.37 -20.14
C GLY A 62 15.47 41.08 -19.67
N GLN A 63 15.75 39.97 -20.31
CA GLN A 63 15.15 38.65 -19.97
C GLN A 63 15.81 37.99 -18.76
N ILE A 64 17.12 38.16 -18.58
CA ILE A 64 17.87 37.68 -17.41
C ILE A 64 17.48 38.44 -16.16
N GLU A 65 17.28 39.78 -16.24
CA GLU A 65 16.81 40.60 -15.13
C GLU A 65 15.36 40.27 -14.70
N ASN A 66 14.49 39.90 -15.64
CA ASN A 66 13.11 39.46 -15.33
C ASN A 66 13.09 38.08 -14.68
N ALA A 67 13.89 37.13 -15.10
CA ALA A 67 14.02 35.82 -14.46
C ALA A 67 14.58 35.95 -13.03
N GLU A 68 15.63 36.75 -12.83
CA GLU A 68 16.18 37.04 -11.50
C GLU A 68 15.17 37.75 -10.57
N SER A 69 14.37 38.69 -11.14
CA SER A 69 13.33 39.39 -10.36
C SER A 69 12.16 38.46 -10.00
N LEU A 70 11.81 37.50 -10.85
CA LEU A 70 10.83 36.45 -10.56
C LEU A 70 11.36 35.50 -9.48
N PHE A 71 12.63 35.07 -9.55
CA PHE A 71 13.25 34.29 -8.49
C PHE A 71 13.35 35.07 -7.19
N LYS A 72 13.62 36.38 -7.20
CA LYS A 72 13.54 37.24 -6.01
C LYS A 72 12.13 37.42 -5.47
N SER A 73 11.11 37.41 -6.33
CA SER A 73 9.70 37.55 -5.89
C SER A 73 9.11 36.28 -5.29
N LEU A 74 9.79 35.13 -5.43
CA LEU A 74 9.43 33.87 -4.76
C LEU A 74 9.77 33.89 -3.26
N GLY A 75 10.28 35.02 -2.76
CA GLY A 75 10.68 35.23 -1.37
C GLY A 75 12.05 34.66 -1.09
N ASP A 76 12.67 35.08 0.00
CA ASP A 76 13.84 34.45 0.58
C ASP A 76 13.45 33.02 1.03
N ILE A 77 13.39 32.11 0.10
CA ILE A 77 13.45 30.70 0.43
C ILE A 77 14.87 30.52 0.94
N ASP A 78 15.00 30.36 2.25
CA ASP A 78 16.25 29.99 2.87
C ASP A 78 16.71 28.66 2.25
N TYR A 79 17.64 28.76 1.30
CA TYR A 79 18.27 27.60 0.66
C TYR A 79 19.29 26.93 1.60
N SER A 80 19.06 26.94 2.90
CA SER A 80 19.70 25.98 3.75
C SER A 80 19.12 24.61 3.32
N LEU A 81 19.92 23.86 2.55
CA LEU A 81 19.62 22.48 2.16
C LEU A 81 19.75 21.58 3.41
N GLU A 82 19.05 21.96 4.49
CA GLU A 82 18.91 21.13 5.66
C GLU A 82 18.03 19.92 5.25
N ILE A 83 18.61 18.75 5.40
CA ILE A 83 17.88 17.51 5.16
C ILE A 83 16.90 17.32 6.30
N ASP A 84 15.64 17.15 5.97
CA ASP A 84 14.58 16.82 6.92
C ASP A 84 14.96 15.61 7.78
N GLU A 85 14.55 15.62 9.03
CA GLU A 85 14.87 14.56 10.01
C GLU A 85 14.55 13.16 9.51
N HIS A 86 13.46 13.01 8.73
CA HIS A 86 13.04 11.73 8.18
C HIS A 86 13.92 11.18 7.04
N LEU A 87 14.77 12.00 6.43
CA LEU A 87 15.75 11.60 5.42
C LEU A 87 17.15 11.39 6.01
N GLN A 88 17.39 11.80 7.25
CA GLN A 88 18.66 11.58 7.92
C GLN A 88 18.98 10.08 7.97
N ASN A 89 20.28 9.77 7.81
CA ASN A 89 20.80 8.41 7.72
C ASN A 89 20.30 7.58 6.50
N SER A 90 19.65 8.21 5.50
CA SER A 90 19.33 7.51 4.24
C SER A 90 20.60 6.96 3.59
N ASP A 91 20.51 5.74 3.07
CA ASP A 91 21.64 4.96 2.55
C ASP A 91 21.84 5.25 1.07
N VAL A 92 22.91 5.92 0.71
CA VAL A 92 23.25 6.29 -0.68
C VAL A 92 24.42 5.46 -1.18
N LEU A 93 24.23 4.72 -2.26
CA LEU A 93 25.31 4.00 -2.95
C LEU A 93 25.86 4.86 -4.09
N ILE A 94 27.14 5.18 -4.01
CA ILE A 94 27.88 5.92 -5.03
C ILE A 94 28.66 4.91 -5.86
N VAL A 95 28.45 4.93 -7.17
CA VAL A 95 29.10 4.03 -8.13
C VAL A 95 29.86 4.85 -9.16
N ASP A 96 31.17 4.92 -9.04
CA ASP A 96 32.08 5.67 -9.93
C ASP A 96 33.45 4.98 -9.86
N ASP A 97 34.13 4.76 -10.97
CA ASP A 97 35.45 4.10 -11.03
C ASP A 97 36.57 4.97 -10.43
N ASN A 98 36.36 6.25 -10.31
CA ASN A 98 37.28 7.18 -9.71
C ASN A 98 37.07 7.31 -8.20
N VAL A 99 38.00 6.74 -7.42
CA VAL A 99 37.96 6.75 -5.94
C VAL A 99 37.80 8.19 -5.38
N THR A 100 38.52 9.16 -5.96
CA THR A 100 38.46 10.56 -5.54
C THR A 100 37.07 11.17 -5.74
N ASN A 101 36.40 10.84 -6.86
CA ASN A 101 35.03 11.27 -7.10
C ASN A 101 34.08 10.69 -6.02
N CYS A 102 34.18 9.39 -5.76
CA CYS A 102 33.39 8.74 -4.72
C CYS A 102 33.60 9.41 -3.34
N GLU A 103 34.84 9.68 -2.95
CA GLU A 103 35.17 10.30 -1.65
C GLU A 103 34.63 11.74 -1.55
N VAL A 104 34.74 12.53 -2.62
CA VAL A 104 34.21 13.91 -2.65
C VAL A 104 32.70 13.91 -2.54
N LEU A 105 32.01 13.02 -3.30
CA LEU A 105 30.56 12.87 -3.25
C LEU A 105 30.10 12.39 -1.88
N ALA A 106 30.73 11.33 -1.36
CA ALA A 106 30.42 10.79 -0.04
C ALA A 106 30.57 11.83 1.07
N ARG A 107 31.65 12.61 1.05
CA ARG A 107 31.88 13.69 2.02
C ARG A 107 30.77 14.73 1.99
N ARG A 108 30.37 15.19 0.80
CA ARG A 108 29.30 16.20 0.65
C ARG A 108 27.95 15.70 1.15
N LEU A 109 27.60 14.48 0.79
CA LEU A 109 26.33 13.86 1.21
C LEU A 109 26.32 13.59 2.72
N SER A 110 27.45 13.08 3.27
CA SER A 110 27.54 12.77 4.71
C SER A 110 27.57 14.02 5.59
N GLN A 111 28.10 15.15 5.12
CA GLN A 111 28.03 16.44 5.82
C GLN A 111 26.59 16.91 6.02
N ASN A 112 25.67 16.45 5.18
CA ASN A 112 24.25 16.73 5.27
C ASN A 112 23.43 15.57 5.89
N GLY A 113 24.08 14.63 6.59
CA GLY A 113 23.42 13.59 7.37
C GLY A 113 23.03 12.31 6.59
N LEU A 114 23.52 12.13 5.35
CA LEU A 114 23.29 10.90 4.58
C LEU A 114 24.41 9.88 4.85
N ASN A 115 24.07 8.59 4.84
CA ASN A 115 25.03 7.50 4.92
C ASN A 115 25.46 7.08 3.50
N CYS A 116 26.78 7.05 3.24
CA CYS A 116 27.29 6.74 1.92
C CYS A 116 28.05 5.42 1.91
N ARG A 117 27.72 4.57 0.94
CA ARG A 117 28.50 3.40 0.54
C ARG A 117 29.10 3.66 -0.85
N MET A 118 30.22 3.04 -1.16
CA MET A 118 30.93 3.25 -2.44
C MET A 118 31.18 1.92 -3.12
N ALA A 119 31.05 1.91 -4.43
CA ALA A 119 31.44 0.84 -5.34
C ALA A 119 32.22 1.43 -6.52
N TYR A 120 33.28 0.77 -6.94
CA TYR A 120 34.18 1.28 -7.96
C TYR A 120 34.03 0.56 -9.31
N ASP A 121 33.12 -0.38 -9.37
CA ASP A 121 32.75 -1.15 -10.56
C ASP A 121 31.31 -1.65 -10.46
N GLY A 122 30.78 -2.12 -11.57
CA GLY A 122 29.39 -2.58 -11.62
C GLY A 122 29.16 -3.91 -10.90
N THR A 123 30.16 -4.76 -10.80
CA THR A 123 30.10 -6.03 -10.09
C THR A 123 29.94 -5.79 -8.59
N THR A 124 30.81 -4.96 -8.02
CA THR A 124 30.74 -4.53 -6.61
C THR A 124 29.41 -3.80 -6.33
N ALA A 125 28.95 -2.96 -7.25
CA ALA A 125 27.66 -2.27 -7.09
C ALA A 125 26.48 -3.26 -7.00
N ILE A 126 26.47 -4.33 -7.79
CA ILE A 126 25.45 -5.38 -7.72
C ILE A 126 25.49 -6.08 -6.36
N GLU A 127 26.69 -6.47 -5.90
CA GLU A 127 26.85 -7.12 -4.58
C GLU A 127 26.37 -6.22 -3.43
N GLU A 128 26.69 -4.94 -3.46
CA GLU A 128 26.27 -3.99 -2.43
C GLU A 128 24.74 -3.81 -2.41
N VAL A 129 24.08 -3.76 -3.58
CA VAL A 129 22.62 -3.70 -3.66
C VAL A 129 21.96 -5.02 -3.20
N GLU A 130 22.60 -6.18 -3.44
CA GLU A 130 22.08 -7.47 -2.98
C GLU A 130 22.26 -7.67 -1.46
N LYS A 131 23.34 -7.16 -0.88
CA LYS A 131 23.55 -7.17 0.58
C LYS A 131 22.50 -6.32 1.30
N LYS A 132 22.29 -5.11 0.82
CA LYS A 132 21.31 -4.15 1.34
C LYS A 132 20.91 -3.18 0.24
N THR A 133 19.63 -3.16 -0.12
CA THR A 133 19.10 -2.20 -1.10
C THR A 133 19.25 -0.78 -0.57
N PRO A 134 19.95 0.14 -1.29
CA PRO A 134 20.12 1.52 -0.85
C PRO A 134 18.84 2.34 -1.03
N ASP A 135 18.83 3.54 -0.44
CA ASP A 135 17.73 4.48 -0.62
C ASP A 135 17.88 5.31 -1.90
N LEU A 136 19.11 5.50 -2.37
CA LEU A 136 19.45 6.18 -3.61
C LEU A 136 20.71 5.57 -4.21
N ILE A 137 20.82 5.52 -5.53
CA ILE A 137 22.07 5.22 -6.23
C ILE A 137 22.49 6.44 -7.07
N LEU A 138 23.72 6.89 -6.91
CA LEU A 138 24.42 7.76 -7.85
C LEU A 138 25.26 6.86 -8.73
N LEU A 139 24.98 6.80 -10.03
CA LEU A 139 25.57 5.81 -10.94
C LEU A 139 26.29 6.49 -12.09
N ASP A 140 27.61 6.32 -12.20
CA ASP A 140 28.34 6.73 -13.38
C ASP A 140 27.97 5.87 -14.61
N VAL A 141 27.92 6.51 -15.75
CA VAL A 141 27.72 5.85 -17.04
C VAL A 141 28.96 5.04 -17.45
N MET A 142 30.14 5.54 -17.14
CA MET A 142 31.42 4.94 -17.56
C MET A 142 32.02 4.14 -16.39
N LEU A 143 31.88 2.81 -16.41
CA LEU A 143 32.49 1.91 -15.44
C LEU A 143 33.42 0.94 -16.16
N PRO A 144 34.43 0.38 -15.48
CA PRO A 144 35.48 -0.42 -16.12
C PRO A 144 35.01 -1.80 -16.61
N ASP A 145 34.02 -2.41 -15.98
CA ASP A 145 33.57 -3.78 -16.21
C ASP A 145 32.23 -3.85 -16.96
N ILE A 146 31.30 -2.92 -16.70
CA ILE A 146 29.98 -2.88 -17.32
C ILE A 146 29.54 -1.42 -17.54
N ASN A 147 28.92 -1.12 -18.67
CA ASN A 147 28.35 0.19 -18.90
C ASN A 147 27.22 0.49 -17.90
N GLY A 148 27.25 1.69 -17.27
CA GLY A 148 26.25 2.13 -16.28
C GLY A 148 24.81 2.07 -16.78
N LEU A 149 24.55 2.26 -18.09
CA LEU A 149 23.21 2.08 -18.67
C LEU A 149 22.77 0.61 -18.69
N GLU A 150 23.70 -0.34 -18.83
CA GLU A 150 23.38 -1.75 -18.72
C GLU A 150 23.14 -2.16 -17.27
N LEU A 151 23.91 -1.58 -16.35
CA LEU A 151 23.72 -1.77 -14.93
C LEU A 151 22.36 -1.20 -14.47
N LEU A 152 21.98 -0.01 -14.94
CA LEU A 152 20.64 0.56 -14.74
C LEU A 152 19.55 -0.41 -15.19
N LYS A 153 19.65 -0.98 -16.40
CA LYS A 153 18.70 -1.98 -16.90
C LYS A 153 18.62 -3.23 -16.01
N LYS A 154 19.77 -3.70 -15.49
CA LYS A 154 19.81 -4.85 -14.56
C LYS A 154 19.06 -4.52 -13.26
N PHE A 155 19.30 -3.35 -12.67
CA PHE A 155 18.59 -2.92 -11.47
C PHE A 155 17.08 -2.77 -11.72
N ARG A 156 16.66 -2.24 -12.88
CA ARG A 156 15.25 -2.07 -13.24
C ARG A 156 14.48 -3.38 -13.47
N LYS A 157 15.18 -4.48 -13.79
CA LYS A 157 14.54 -5.82 -13.85
C LYS A 157 14.06 -6.31 -12.47
N LYS A 158 14.78 -5.95 -11.40
CA LYS A 158 14.46 -6.36 -10.02
C LYS A 158 13.70 -5.29 -9.24
N ASN A 159 13.98 -4.01 -9.49
CA ASN A 159 13.49 -2.86 -8.72
C ASN A 159 12.77 -1.84 -9.61
N LYS A 160 11.58 -1.42 -9.17
CA LYS A 160 10.85 -0.32 -9.81
C LYS A 160 11.55 1.03 -9.55
N ILE A 161 11.34 2.02 -10.42
CA ILE A 161 11.86 3.38 -10.25
C ILE A 161 11.51 3.94 -8.87
N ASP A 162 10.28 3.75 -8.45
CA ASP A 162 9.74 4.26 -7.20
C ASP A 162 10.34 3.62 -5.93
N SER A 163 10.83 2.38 -6.04
CA SER A 163 11.43 1.68 -4.90
C SER A 163 12.93 1.88 -4.77
N LEU A 164 13.60 2.19 -5.88
CA LEU A 164 15.05 2.42 -5.93
C LEU A 164 15.34 3.54 -6.90
N PRO A 165 15.38 4.80 -6.46
CA PRO A 165 15.80 5.92 -7.29
C PRO A 165 17.28 5.75 -7.69
N ILE A 166 17.57 6.04 -8.96
CA ILE A 166 18.92 6.00 -9.54
C ILE A 166 19.13 7.29 -10.32
N ILE A 167 20.09 8.08 -9.89
CA ILE A 167 20.53 9.28 -10.59
C ILE A 167 21.76 8.91 -11.41
N MET A 168 21.69 9.11 -12.72
CA MET A 168 22.84 8.89 -13.59
C MET A 168 23.80 10.07 -13.52
N VAL A 169 25.09 9.80 -13.43
CA VAL A 169 26.15 10.79 -13.46
C VAL A 169 26.98 10.60 -14.73
N SER A 170 27.22 11.66 -15.54
CA SER A 170 27.93 11.48 -16.80
C SER A 170 28.58 12.78 -17.32
N ALA A 171 29.61 12.63 -18.10
CA ALA A 171 30.24 13.74 -18.83
C ALA A 171 29.45 14.17 -20.09
N PHE A 172 28.46 13.39 -20.53
CA PHE A 172 27.64 13.73 -21.68
C PHE A 172 26.54 14.71 -21.31
N ASN A 173 26.44 15.84 -21.97
CA ASN A 173 25.44 16.89 -21.70
C ASN A 173 24.42 17.04 -22.85
N ASP A 174 24.44 16.15 -23.83
CA ASP A 174 23.49 16.22 -24.93
C ASP A 174 22.10 15.69 -24.52
N VAL A 175 21.07 16.32 -25.08
CA VAL A 175 19.66 16.04 -24.77
C VAL A 175 19.30 14.57 -25.06
N ASP A 176 19.88 13.97 -26.08
CA ASP A 176 19.58 12.60 -26.50
C ASP A 176 20.10 11.59 -25.49
N SER A 177 21.27 11.80 -24.91
CA SER A 177 21.86 10.96 -23.85
C SER A 177 21.06 11.05 -22.59
N VAL A 178 20.62 12.23 -22.16
CA VAL A 178 19.75 12.44 -21.01
C VAL A 178 18.40 11.73 -21.24
N ALA A 179 17.76 11.95 -22.38
CA ALA A 179 16.49 11.32 -22.72
C ALA A 179 16.59 9.79 -22.74
N LYS A 180 17.72 9.24 -23.17
CA LYS A 180 17.99 7.80 -23.15
C LYS A 180 18.08 7.24 -21.73
N CYS A 181 18.79 7.94 -20.82
CA CYS A 181 18.87 7.55 -19.42
C CYS A 181 17.48 7.48 -18.76
N ILE A 182 16.68 8.53 -18.93
CA ILE A 182 15.31 8.60 -18.37
C ILE A 182 14.41 7.51 -18.98
N LYS A 183 14.45 7.29 -20.30
CA LYS A 183 13.69 6.20 -20.94
C LYS A 183 14.08 4.81 -20.45
N LEU A 184 15.33 4.62 -20.04
CA LEU A 184 15.82 3.36 -19.47
C LEU A 184 15.45 3.20 -17.98
N GLY A 185 14.84 4.23 -17.38
CA GLY A 185 14.34 4.20 -16.03
C GLY A 185 15.24 4.87 -14.99
N ALA A 186 16.16 5.74 -15.39
CA ALA A 186 16.82 6.64 -14.44
C ALA A 186 15.77 7.58 -13.80
N SER A 187 15.94 7.88 -12.53
CA SER A 187 15.08 8.83 -11.81
C SER A 187 15.46 10.26 -12.18
N ASP A 188 16.75 10.49 -12.38
CA ASP A 188 17.29 11.79 -12.79
C ASP A 188 18.69 11.63 -13.41
N TYR A 189 19.28 12.75 -13.80
CA TYR A 189 20.57 12.85 -14.45
C TYR A 189 21.37 14.03 -13.89
N LEU A 190 22.70 13.85 -13.74
CA LEU A 190 23.65 14.86 -13.28
C LEU A 190 24.84 14.95 -14.23
N PRO A 191 25.07 16.10 -14.87
CA PRO A 191 26.24 16.30 -15.71
C PRO A 191 27.53 16.49 -14.90
N LYS A 192 28.65 15.94 -15.36
CA LYS A 192 30.00 16.29 -14.88
C LYS A 192 30.50 17.57 -15.63
N PRO A 193 31.15 18.54 -14.94
CA PRO A 193 31.58 18.52 -13.53
C PRO A 193 30.42 18.74 -12.58
N LEU A 194 30.41 17.99 -11.47
CA LEU A 194 29.31 17.96 -10.52
C LEU A 194 29.21 19.27 -9.73
N ASN A 195 28.08 19.95 -9.85
CA ASN A 195 27.72 21.05 -8.95
C ASN A 195 27.16 20.49 -7.63
N GLY A 196 27.76 20.86 -6.51
CA GLY A 196 27.38 20.32 -5.19
C GLY A 196 25.96 20.68 -4.77
N THR A 197 25.48 21.88 -5.10
CA THR A 197 24.09 22.32 -4.80
C THR A 197 23.07 21.50 -5.62
N ILE A 198 23.33 21.32 -6.91
CA ILE A 198 22.44 20.52 -7.79
C ILE A 198 22.44 19.05 -7.36
N LEU A 199 23.61 18.49 -7.00
CA LEU A 199 23.71 17.13 -6.47
C LEU A 199 22.82 16.96 -5.23
N MET A 200 22.95 17.87 -4.25
CA MET A 200 22.15 17.80 -3.03
C MET A 200 20.65 17.94 -3.32
N ALA A 201 20.27 18.97 -4.08
CA ALA A 201 18.86 19.19 -4.43
C ALA A 201 18.23 17.98 -5.12
N LYS A 202 18.90 17.37 -6.10
CA LYS A 202 18.40 16.19 -6.81
C LYS A 202 18.39 14.93 -5.94
N SER A 203 19.39 14.77 -5.05
CA SER A 203 19.45 13.67 -4.10
C SER A 203 18.31 13.75 -3.09
N ILE A 204 18.09 14.92 -2.48
CA ILE A 204 17.00 15.17 -1.55
C ILE A 204 15.66 14.92 -2.26
N ALA A 205 15.39 15.53 -3.40
CA ALA A 205 14.16 15.35 -4.14
C ALA A 205 13.88 13.88 -4.50
N SER A 206 14.91 13.10 -4.85
CA SER A 206 14.77 11.68 -5.14
C SER A 206 14.47 10.84 -3.90
N LEU A 207 15.09 11.16 -2.77
CA LEU A 207 14.85 10.51 -1.47
C LEU A 207 13.47 10.84 -0.94
N GLU A 208 13.05 12.09 -0.99
CA GLU A 208 11.70 12.54 -0.62
C GLU A 208 10.63 11.82 -1.44
N ALA A 209 10.78 11.81 -2.77
CA ALA A 209 9.84 11.13 -3.64
C ALA A 209 9.71 9.64 -3.29
N LYS A 210 10.81 8.96 -2.94
CA LYS A 210 10.80 7.57 -2.46
C LYS A 210 10.08 7.47 -1.11
N TYR A 211 10.40 8.34 -0.15
CA TYR A 211 9.81 8.35 1.19
C TYR A 211 8.29 8.52 1.11
N PHE A 212 7.82 9.56 0.43
CA PHE A 212 6.37 9.83 0.32
C PHE A 212 5.62 8.71 -0.39
N ARG A 213 6.17 8.13 -1.47
CA ARG A 213 5.56 6.98 -2.15
C ARG A 213 5.51 5.73 -1.27
N SER A 214 6.55 5.49 -0.49
CA SER A 214 6.57 4.38 0.46
C SER A 214 5.52 4.57 1.54
N ARG A 215 5.40 5.80 2.05
CA ARG A 215 4.42 6.17 3.06
C ARG A 215 2.98 6.07 2.53
N GLU A 216 2.75 6.56 1.31
CA GLU A 216 1.47 6.41 0.61
C GLU A 216 1.07 4.93 0.48
N GLN A 217 1.98 4.08 0.02
CA GLN A 217 1.71 2.64 -0.11
C GLN A 217 1.39 1.98 1.25
N GLU A 218 2.05 2.40 2.31
CA GLU A 218 1.82 1.91 3.67
C GLU A 218 0.43 2.33 4.15
N LEU A 219 0.08 3.60 4.01
CA LEU A 219 -1.25 4.13 4.33
C LEU A 219 -2.35 3.44 3.53
N LEU A 220 -2.16 3.26 2.23
CA LEU A 220 -3.12 2.53 1.39
C LEU A 220 -3.31 1.07 1.85
N LYS A 221 -2.24 0.39 2.29
CA LYS A 221 -2.35 -0.94 2.87
C LYS A 221 -3.13 -0.93 4.19
N GLU A 222 -2.84 0.03 5.06
CA GLU A 222 -3.59 0.18 6.32
C GLU A 222 -5.07 0.47 6.08
N LEU A 223 -5.37 1.41 5.19
CA LEU A 223 -6.75 1.72 4.80
C LEU A 223 -7.45 0.50 4.20
N HIS A 224 -6.76 -0.25 3.34
CA HIS A 224 -7.31 -1.48 2.78
C HIS A 224 -7.62 -2.51 3.88
N VAL A 225 -6.72 -2.71 4.83
CA VAL A 225 -6.94 -3.61 5.97
C VAL A 225 -8.13 -3.13 6.80
N ARG A 226 -8.19 -1.87 7.17
CA ARG A 226 -9.33 -1.30 7.94
C ARG A 226 -10.65 -1.42 7.18
N ALA A 227 -10.65 -1.14 5.87
CA ALA A 227 -11.85 -1.23 5.04
C ALA A 227 -12.33 -2.67 4.77
N THR A 228 -11.47 -3.67 4.94
CA THR A 228 -11.77 -5.06 4.54
C THR A 228 -11.80 -6.05 5.67
N THR A 229 -11.26 -5.72 6.85
CA THR A 229 -11.19 -6.62 7.99
C THR A 229 -11.95 -6.11 9.20
N CYS A 230 -12.37 -7.01 10.07
CA CYS A 230 -12.90 -6.68 11.39
C CYS A 230 -11.73 -6.29 12.33
N PRO A 231 -11.73 -5.10 12.96
CA PRO A 231 -10.62 -4.63 13.79
C PRO A 231 -10.27 -5.59 14.95
N LEU A 232 -11.27 -6.20 15.57
CA LEU A 232 -11.08 -7.11 16.69
C LEU A 232 -10.46 -8.44 16.25
N THR A 233 -10.98 -9.03 15.15
CA THR A 233 -10.70 -10.44 14.82
C THR A 233 -9.75 -10.62 13.65
N GLY A 234 -9.48 -9.57 12.88
CA GLY A 234 -8.57 -9.60 11.72
C GLY A 234 -9.03 -10.50 10.55
N ILE A 235 -10.27 -10.99 10.57
CA ILE A 235 -10.89 -11.66 9.42
C ILE A 235 -11.72 -10.66 8.61
N SER A 236 -12.25 -11.08 7.47
CA SER A 236 -13.08 -10.22 6.62
C SER A 236 -14.25 -9.60 7.40
N ASN A 237 -14.52 -8.32 7.14
CA ASN A 237 -15.66 -7.63 7.70
C ASN A 237 -16.95 -7.91 6.90
N ARG A 238 -18.08 -7.42 7.41
CA ARG A 238 -19.41 -7.55 6.79
C ARG A 238 -19.39 -7.16 5.30
N LYS A 239 -18.79 -6.00 4.97
CA LYS A 239 -18.76 -5.50 3.59
C LYS A 239 -18.12 -6.49 2.63
N VAL A 240 -16.94 -7.01 2.98
CA VAL A 240 -16.21 -7.97 2.12
C VAL A 240 -16.98 -9.28 1.94
N VAL A 241 -17.63 -9.76 3.01
CA VAL A 241 -18.47 -10.98 2.94
C VAL A 241 -19.61 -10.79 1.94
N PHE A 242 -20.38 -9.70 2.08
CA PHE A 242 -21.52 -9.43 1.18
C PHE A 242 -21.08 -9.12 -0.25
N ASP A 243 -19.94 -8.45 -0.45
CA ASP A 243 -19.36 -8.27 -1.78
C ASP A 243 -18.97 -9.60 -2.44
N LYS A 244 -18.42 -10.55 -1.67
CA LYS A 244 -18.10 -11.89 -2.17
C LYS A 244 -19.36 -12.67 -2.51
N ILE A 245 -20.39 -12.63 -1.66
CA ILE A 245 -21.69 -13.26 -1.91
C ILE A 245 -22.30 -12.72 -3.20
N ASN A 246 -22.36 -11.40 -3.37
CA ASN A 246 -22.87 -10.76 -4.57
C ASN A 246 -22.09 -11.19 -5.84
N LYS A 247 -20.76 -11.23 -5.76
CA LYS A 247 -19.89 -11.67 -6.86
C LYS A 247 -20.12 -13.16 -7.20
N ALA A 248 -20.25 -14.02 -6.19
CA ALA A 248 -20.53 -15.44 -6.38
C ALA A 248 -21.90 -15.65 -7.00
N PHE A 249 -22.93 -14.96 -6.51
CA PHE A 249 -24.29 -15.05 -7.06
C PHE A 249 -24.38 -14.57 -8.51
N ARG A 250 -23.67 -13.50 -8.88
CA ARG A 250 -23.57 -13.06 -10.29
C ARG A 250 -22.90 -14.10 -11.19
N LYS A 251 -22.03 -14.96 -10.66
CA LYS A 251 -21.42 -16.06 -11.43
C LYS A 251 -22.41 -17.17 -11.72
N THR A 252 -23.34 -17.50 -10.80
CA THR A 252 -24.37 -18.52 -11.06
C THR A 252 -25.24 -18.13 -12.24
N LYS A 253 -25.54 -16.83 -12.43
CA LYS A 253 -26.31 -16.33 -13.59
C LYS A 253 -25.56 -16.39 -14.93
N LYS A 254 -24.23 -16.61 -14.92
CA LYS A 254 -23.39 -16.67 -16.12
C LYS A 254 -22.86 -18.07 -16.44
N LYS A 255 -22.89 -18.99 -15.49
CA LYS A 255 -22.36 -20.35 -15.59
C LYS A 255 -23.33 -21.30 -14.91
N ASP A 256 -24.04 -22.09 -15.71
CA ASP A 256 -25.11 -23.00 -15.25
C ASP A 256 -24.62 -24.04 -14.22
N ASP A 257 -23.32 -24.43 -14.28
CA ASP A 257 -22.74 -25.44 -13.39
C ASP A 257 -22.06 -24.84 -12.14
N TYR A 258 -22.10 -23.51 -11.95
CA TYR A 258 -21.46 -22.89 -10.79
C TYR A 258 -22.41 -22.79 -9.62
N VAL A 259 -22.13 -23.55 -8.57
CA VAL A 259 -22.86 -23.51 -7.28
C VAL A 259 -21.89 -23.07 -6.18
N PHE A 260 -22.35 -22.21 -5.28
CA PHE A 260 -21.66 -21.84 -4.06
C PHE A 260 -22.61 -21.98 -2.87
N ASN A 261 -22.04 -22.02 -1.66
CA ASN A 261 -22.82 -22.15 -0.45
C ASN A 261 -22.55 -20.98 0.49
N ILE A 262 -23.57 -20.60 1.26
CA ILE A 262 -23.51 -19.67 2.38
C ILE A 262 -23.70 -20.46 3.66
N LEU A 263 -22.77 -20.29 4.61
CA LEU A 263 -22.90 -20.81 5.97
C LEU A 263 -22.99 -19.62 6.92
N SER A 264 -24.18 -19.36 7.46
CA SER A 264 -24.40 -18.43 8.57
C SER A 264 -24.11 -19.14 9.88
N MET A 265 -23.30 -18.54 10.77
CA MET A 265 -22.81 -19.13 12.01
C MET A 265 -22.93 -18.15 13.16
N ASP A 266 -23.15 -18.68 14.37
CA ASP A 266 -23.25 -17.87 15.58
C ASP A 266 -22.70 -18.66 16.79
N ILE A 267 -21.98 -17.98 17.69
CA ILE A 267 -21.41 -18.58 18.90
C ILE A 267 -22.52 -18.81 19.92
N ASP A 268 -22.72 -20.07 20.30
CA ASP A 268 -23.73 -20.46 21.23
C ASP A 268 -23.49 -19.87 22.63
N PHE A 269 -24.53 -19.30 23.21
CA PHE A 269 -24.50 -18.71 24.56
C PHE A 269 -23.48 -17.61 24.78
N PHE A 270 -23.11 -16.84 23.72
CA PHE A 270 -22.09 -15.82 23.80
C PHE A 270 -22.38 -14.74 24.87
N LYS A 271 -23.64 -14.36 25.02
CA LYS A 271 -24.06 -13.47 26.12
C LYS A 271 -23.67 -14.00 27.49
N SER A 272 -23.87 -15.30 27.75
CA SER A 272 -23.49 -15.92 29.03
C SER A 272 -21.96 -15.91 29.25
N ILE A 273 -21.18 -16.01 28.16
CA ILE A 273 -19.73 -15.88 28.22
C ILE A 273 -19.34 -14.44 28.64
N ASN A 274 -19.94 -13.43 28.04
CA ASN A 274 -19.73 -12.04 28.44
C ASN A 274 -20.16 -11.76 29.87
N ASP A 275 -21.31 -12.31 30.29
CA ASP A 275 -21.83 -12.14 31.65
C ASP A 275 -20.91 -12.82 32.70
N THR A 276 -20.20 -13.89 32.32
CA THR A 276 -19.32 -14.65 33.23
C THR A 276 -17.89 -14.13 33.26
N TYR A 277 -17.32 -13.80 32.09
CA TYR A 277 -15.91 -13.48 31.96
C TYR A 277 -15.68 -12.00 31.56
N GLY A 278 -16.72 -11.20 31.44
CA GLY A 278 -16.69 -9.83 30.97
C GLY A 278 -16.46 -9.74 29.45
N HIS A 279 -16.60 -8.54 28.92
CA HIS A 279 -16.33 -8.29 27.49
C HIS A 279 -14.92 -8.71 27.04
N PRO A 280 -13.84 -8.50 27.85
CA PRO A 280 -12.52 -8.98 27.46
C PRO A 280 -12.46 -10.51 27.25
N GLY A 281 -13.17 -11.28 28.06
CA GLY A 281 -13.26 -12.75 27.88
C GLY A 281 -14.03 -13.13 26.60
N GLY A 282 -15.11 -12.39 26.30
CA GLY A 282 -15.83 -12.53 25.04
C GLY A 282 -14.97 -12.17 23.81
N ASP A 283 -14.17 -11.14 23.90
CA ASP A 283 -13.26 -10.73 22.83
C ASP A 283 -12.21 -11.81 22.52
N GLU A 284 -11.62 -12.44 23.55
CA GLU A 284 -10.70 -13.58 23.37
C GLU A 284 -11.39 -14.77 22.68
N VAL A 285 -12.65 -15.04 23.04
CA VAL A 285 -13.44 -16.08 22.36
C VAL A 285 -13.64 -15.72 20.88
N LEU A 286 -14.02 -14.49 20.57
CA LEU A 286 -14.20 -14.01 19.18
C LEU A 286 -12.91 -14.14 18.37
N ILE A 287 -11.78 -13.75 18.94
CA ILE A 287 -10.46 -13.83 18.30
C ILE A 287 -10.07 -15.29 18.05
N ALA A 288 -10.22 -16.17 19.03
CA ALA A 288 -9.89 -17.58 18.91
C ALA A 288 -10.74 -18.29 17.84
N ILE A 289 -12.05 -18.06 17.85
CA ILE A 289 -12.98 -18.57 16.83
C ILE A 289 -12.61 -18.04 15.43
N ALA A 290 -12.41 -16.75 15.29
CA ALA A 290 -12.05 -16.14 14.02
C ALA A 290 -10.75 -16.71 13.44
N ASN A 291 -9.72 -16.90 14.26
CA ASN A 291 -8.46 -17.50 13.85
C ASN A 291 -8.65 -18.96 13.38
N LYS A 292 -9.47 -19.73 14.11
CA LYS A 292 -9.82 -21.08 13.73
C LYS A 292 -10.56 -21.12 12.40
N LEU A 293 -11.62 -20.34 12.26
CA LEU A 293 -12.38 -20.23 11.01
C LEU A 293 -11.50 -19.80 9.85
N LYS A 294 -10.64 -18.78 10.03
CA LYS A 294 -9.70 -18.30 9.01
C LYS A 294 -8.78 -19.39 8.49
N SER A 295 -8.29 -20.27 9.37
CA SER A 295 -7.41 -21.36 8.98
C SER A 295 -8.15 -22.50 8.30
N SER A 296 -9.33 -22.87 8.81
CA SER A 296 -10.12 -24.02 8.35
C SER A 296 -10.85 -23.75 7.03
N PHE A 297 -11.30 -22.50 6.78
CA PHE A 297 -12.02 -22.16 5.55
C PHE A 297 -11.11 -21.86 4.32
N LYS A 298 -9.80 -21.75 4.46
CA LYS A 298 -8.93 -21.49 3.28
C LYS A 298 -9.06 -22.58 2.23
N PRO A 299 -9.17 -22.24 0.92
CA PRO A 299 -9.10 -20.88 0.33
C PRO A 299 -10.43 -20.12 0.30
N ASN A 300 -11.50 -20.65 0.89
CA ASN A 300 -12.81 -20.02 0.95
C ASN A 300 -12.80 -18.77 1.87
N LEU A 301 -13.80 -17.90 1.71
CA LEU A 301 -13.91 -16.68 2.50
C LEU A 301 -14.75 -16.92 3.75
N VAL A 302 -14.27 -16.42 4.88
CA VAL A 302 -15.06 -16.28 6.10
C VAL A 302 -14.88 -14.89 6.68
N GLY A 303 -15.92 -14.32 7.25
CA GLY A 303 -15.89 -13.02 7.92
C GLY A 303 -16.88 -12.89 9.05
N ARG A 304 -16.66 -11.85 9.88
CA ARG A 304 -17.54 -11.47 10.98
C ARG A 304 -18.49 -10.39 10.50
N VAL A 305 -19.80 -10.62 10.67
CA VAL A 305 -20.84 -9.74 10.13
C VAL A 305 -21.61 -8.97 11.20
N GLY A 306 -21.52 -9.41 12.45
CA GLY A 306 -22.16 -8.79 13.62
C GLY A 306 -21.49 -9.26 14.92
N GLY A 307 -22.05 -8.94 16.07
CA GLY A 307 -21.56 -9.29 17.40
C GLY A 307 -20.82 -10.63 17.48
N GLU A 308 -21.57 -11.72 17.59
CA GLU A 308 -21.07 -13.11 17.61
C GLU A 308 -21.32 -13.88 16.29
N GLU A 309 -21.73 -13.17 15.23
CA GLU A 309 -22.15 -13.74 13.97
C GLU A 309 -21.03 -13.77 12.94
N PHE A 310 -20.89 -14.90 12.25
CA PHE A 310 -19.93 -15.14 11.18
C PHE A 310 -20.64 -15.70 9.94
N ILE A 311 -20.16 -15.34 8.76
CA ILE A 311 -20.62 -15.94 7.49
C ILE A 311 -19.41 -16.45 6.70
N ALA A 312 -19.54 -17.68 6.20
CA ALA A 312 -18.60 -18.23 5.22
C ALA A 312 -19.25 -18.35 3.84
N VAL A 313 -18.47 -18.06 2.81
CA VAL A 313 -18.83 -18.25 1.41
C VAL A 313 -17.95 -19.36 0.87
N ILE A 314 -18.55 -20.51 0.54
CA ILE A 314 -17.86 -21.75 0.20
C ILE A 314 -18.10 -22.05 -1.27
N ASP A 315 -17.04 -21.98 -2.07
CA ASP A 315 -17.04 -22.47 -3.45
C ASP A 315 -17.09 -24.02 -3.46
N LYS A 316 -17.36 -24.63 -4.62
CA LYS A 316 -17.39 -26.09 -4.77
C LYS A 316 -16.08 -26.73 -4.28
N LEU A 317 -16.18 -27.71 -3.41
CA LEU A 317 -15.05 -28.49 -2.91
C LEU A 317 -14.83 -29.70 -3.83
N GLU A 318 -13.57 -29.98 -4.20
CA GLU A 318 -13.26 -31.02 -5.19
C GLU A 318 -13.43 -32.43 -4.64
N ASN A 319 -13.17 -32.67 -3.34
CA ASN A 319 -13.05 -34.01 -2.77
C ASN A 319 -13.83 -34.21 -1.46
N LEU A 320 -14.64 -33.26 -1.04
CA LEU A 320 -15.36 -33.32 0.24
C LEU A 320 -16.80 -32.78 0.05
N SER A 321 -17.75 -33.45 0.71
CA SER A 321 -19.08 -32.86 0.86
C SER A 321 -18.98 -31.54 1.65
N VAL A 322 -19.67 -30.49 1.18
CA VAL A 322 -19.70 -29.19 1.88
C VAL A 322 -20.26 -29.37 3.30
N ILE A 323 -21.19 -30.30 3.46
CA ILE A 323 -21.80 -30.62 4.77
C ILE A 323 -20.75 -31.22 5.72
N ASP A 324 -20.01 -32.24 5.26
CA ASP A 324 -18.95 -32.88 6.09
C ASP A 324 -17.84 -31.89 6.42
N PHE A 325 -17.51 -31.01 5.49
CA PHE A 325 -16.55 -29.92 5.69
C PHE A 325 -16.99 -28.98 6.82
N CYS A 326 -18.23 -28.51 6.78
CA CYS A 326 -18.79 -27.62 7.79
C CYS A 326 -18.91 -28.31 9.15
N GLU A 327 -19.35 -29.58 9.19
CA GLU A 327 -19.44 -30.36 10.42
C GLU A 327 -18.06 -30.64 11.05
N ASN A 328 -17.03 -30.86 10.24
CA ASN A 328 -15.66 -30.99 10.75
C ASN A 328 -15.20 -29.70 11.43
N ILE A 329 -15.45 -28.55 10.81
CA ILE A 329 -15.10 -27.24 11.41
C ILE A 329 -15.86 -27.03 12.71
N ARG A 330 -17.16 -27.36 12.76
CA ARG A 330 -17.94 -27.28 14.01
C ARG A 330 -17.30 -28.12 15.12
N LYS A 331 -16.91 -29.36 14.83
CA LYS A 331 -16.23 -30.24 15.80
C LYS A 331 -14.89 -29.66 16.25
N GLU A 332 -14.09 -29.13 15.33
CA GLU A 332 -12.83 -28.48 15.65
C GLU A 332 -13.01 -27.26 16.58
N ILE A 333 -14.15 -26.56 16.50
CA ILE A 333 -14.50 -25.46 17.42
C ILE A 333 -14.83 -25.98 18.80
N VAL A 334 -15.58 -27.09 18.92
CA VAL A 334 -15.85 -27.73 20.20
C VAL A 334 -14.59 -28.14 20.93
N ASP A 335 -13.58 -28.60 20.19
CA ASP A 335 -12.31 -29.02 20.74
C ASP A 335 -11.38 -27.85 21.12
N LEU A 336 -11.72 -26.61 20.76
CA LEU A 336 -10.93 -25.45 21.14
C LEU A 336 -10.88 -25.31 22.66
N SER A 337 -9.70 -24.92 23.12
CA SER A 337 -9.41 -24.62 24.52
C SER A 337 -8.93 -23.17 24.58
N ILE A 338 -9.83 -22.25 24.92
CA ILE A 338 -9.58 -20.81 24.90
C ILE A 338 -9.15 -20.38 26.29
N LYS A 339 -7.88 -20.02 26.45
CA LYS A 339 -7.32 -19.57 27.72
C LYS A 339 -7.62 -18.09 27.94
N PHE A 340 -8.25 -17.78 29.06
CA PHE A 340 -8.47 -16.41 29.52
C PHE A 340 -8.20 -16.33 31.01
N GLN A 341 -7.17 -15.59 31.42
CA GLN A 341 -6.68 -15.60 32.81
C GLN A 341 -6.42 -17.04 33.29
N ASP A 342 -6.98 -17.44 34.46
CA ASP A 342 -6.88 -18.77 35.01
C ASP A 342 -7.99 -19.71 34.53
N HIS A 343 -8.84 -19.29 33.60
CA HIS A 343 -9.97 -20.03 33.07
C HIS A 343 -9.69 -20.63 31.69
N ASN A 344 -10.39 -21.73 31.43
CA ASN A 344 -10.39 -22.39 30.14
C ASN A 344 -11.81 -22.40 29.58
N ILE A 345 -12.10 -21.48 28.65
CA ILE A 345 -13.43 -21.30 28.09
C ILE A 345 -13.66 -22.32 26.99
N LYS A 346 -14.76 -23.06 27.08
CA LYS A 346 -15.25 -23.96 26.02
C LYS A 346 -16.46 -23.32 25.37
N VAL A 347 -16.54 -23.44 24.06
CA VAL A 347 -17.62 -22.84 23.27
C VAL A 347 -18.12 -23.83 22.23
N THR A 348 -19.35 -23.63 21.79
CA THR A 348 -19.92 -24.29 20.63
C THR A 348 -20.43 -23.26 19.65
N MET A 349 -20.74 -23.69 18.46
CA MET A 349 -21.23 -22.85 17.38
C MET A 349 -22.36 -23.54 16.64
N SER A 350 -23.44 -22.82 16.37
CA SER A 350 -24.53 -23.24 15.51
C SER A 350 -24.39 -22.67 14.12
N GLY A 351 -24.89 -23.38 13.11
CA GLY A 351 -24.83 -22.92 11.72
C GLY A 351 -26.04 -23.27 10.88
N GLY A 352 -26.30 -22.44 9.87
CA GLY A 352 -27.27 -22.70 8.82
C GLY A 352 -26.60 -22.65 7.43
N LEU A 353 -26.65 -23.75 6.70
CA LEU A 353 -26.04 -23.89 5.38
C LEU A 353 -27.10 -23.81 4.29
N ALA A 354 -26.92 -22.95 3.29
CA ALA A 354 -27.78 -22.80 2.12
C ALA A 354 -26.96 -22.80 0.83
N ALA A 355 -27.42 -23.53 -0.18
CA ALA A 355 -26.76 -23.61 -1.49
C ALA A 355 -27.46 -22.69 -2.50
N SER A 356 -26.68 -22.12 -3.43
CA SER A 356 -27.16 -21.13 -4.40
C SER A 356 -28.08 -21.72 -5.48
N ASP A 357 -28.19 -23.05 -5.58
CA ASP A 357 -29.11 -23.77 -6.45
C ASP A 357 -30.47 -24.07 -5.78
N GLU A 358 -30.62 -23.71 -4.52
CA GLU A 358 -31.90 -23.88 -3.80
C GLU A 358 -32.87 -22.73 -4.04
N ILE A 359 -32.38 -21.55 -4.37
CA ILE A 359 -33.15 -20.29 -4.43
C ILE A 359 -32.60 -19.37 -5.53
N ASP A 360 -33.51 -18.78 -6.31
CA ASP A 360 -33.18 -17.91 -7.44
C ASP A 360 -32.88 -16.46 -7.06
N ASN A 361 -33.20 -16.04 -5.85
CA ASN A 361 -33.00 -14.69 -5.33
C ASN A 361 -31.92 -14.67 -4.25
N LEU A 362 -31.03 -13.70 -4.31
CA LEU A 362 -29.92 -13.58 -3.36
C LEU A 362 -30.38 -13.28 -1.94
N GLU A 363 -31.35 -12.40 -1.77
CA GLU A 363 -31.88 -12.04 -0.45
C GLU A 363 -32.51 -13.24 0.22
N ASP A 364 -33.31 -14.01 -0.53
CA ASP A 364 -33.93 -15.23 -0.04
C ASP A 364 -32.90 -16.33 0.29
N LEU A 365 -31.79 -16.39 -0.45
CA LEU A 365 -30.70 -17.33 -0.13
C LEU A 365 -30.03 -17.02 1.21
N ILE A 366 -29.77 -15.74 1.49
CA ILE A 366 -29.22 -15.30 2.78
C ILE A 366 -30.23 -15.59 3.88
N ASN A 367 -31.49 -15.24 3.68
CA ASN A 367 -32.56 -15.49 4.65
C ASN A 367 -32.72 -16.99 4.94
N LEU A 368 -32.57 -17.86 3.93
CA LEU A 368 -32.62 -19.31 4.13
C LEU A 368 -31.49 -19.82 5.04
N ALA A 369 -30.26 -19.29 4.86
CA ALA A 369 -29.15 -19.63 5.75
C ALA A 369 -29.44 -19.21 7.19
N ASP A 370 -29.97 -18.00 7.39
CA ASP A 370 -30.32 -17.46 8.71
C ASP A 370 -31.48 -18.20 9.37
N GLU A 371 -32.53 -18.58 8.60
CA GLU A 371 -33.61 -19.44 9.10
C GLU A 371 -33.09 -20.80 9.59
N ARG A 372 -32.15 -21.39 8.86
CA ARG A 372 -31.51 -22.65 9.24
C ARG A 372 -30.64 -22.48 10.49
N LEU A 373 -29.92 -21.39 10.62
CA LEU A 373 -29.19 -21.05 11.84
C LEU A 373 -30.13 -20.91 13.03
N TYR A 374 -31.25 -20.23 12.85
CA TYR A 374 -32.27 -20.11 13.88
C TYR A 374 -32.81 -21.48 14.32
N LYS A 375 -33.15 -22.38 13.37
CA LYS A 375 -33.54 -23.76 13.66
C LYS A 375 -32.45 -24.54 14.37
N ALA A 376 -31.19 -24.34 14.06
CA ALA A 376 -30.07 -24.95 14.74
C ALA A 376 -30.04 -24.53 16.23
N LYS A 377 -30.25 -23.22 16.51
CA LYS A 377 -30.33 -22.71 17.88
C LYS A 377 -31.53 -23.28 18.67
N GLU A 378 -32.70 -23.36 18.05
CA GLU A 378 -33.90 -23.96 18.69
C GLU A 378 -33.77 -25.48 18.87
N GLY A 379 -33.14 -26.20 17.94
CA GLY A 379 -32.94 -27.64 17.95
C GLY A 379 -31.91 -28.17 18.96
N GLY A 380 -31.42 -27.32 19.87
CA GLY A 380 -30.46 -27.71 20.90
C GLY A 380 -29.05 -27.16 20.72
N ARG A 381 -28.82 -26.30 19.73
CA ARG A 381 -27.51 -25.70 19.43
C ARG A 381 -26.43 -26.69 19.00
N ASN A 382 -25.20 -26.25 18.84
CA ASN A 382 -24.04 -27.05 18.48
C ASN A 382 -24.30 -28.00 17.31
N GLN A 383 -24.93 -27.51 16.25
CA GLN A 383 -25.30 -28.26 15.06
C GLN A 383 -25.37 -27.36 13.82
N ILE A 384 -25.27 -27.97 12.63
CA ILE A 384 -25.47 -27.27 11.37
C ILE A 384 -26.73 -27.81 10.69
N ILE A 385 -27.68 -26.92 10.36
CA ILE A 385 -28.87 -27.27 9.61
C ILE A 385 -28.67 -26.97 8.12
N PHE A 386 -29.03 -27.92 7.30
CA PHE A 386 -28.95 -27.87 5.84
C PHE A 386 -30.18 -28.52 5.20
N LYS A 387 -30.30 -28.48 3.88
CA LYS A 387 -31.34 -29.20 3.16
C LYS A 387 -31.11 -30.70 3.32
N LYS A 388 -32.09 -31.41 3.81
CA LYS A 388 -32.11 -32.89 3.85
C LYS A 388 -32.42 -33.46 2.48
#